data_5fde1decac5101895527d7f468d50c0a
#
_entry.id   5fde1decac5101895527d7f468d50c0a
#
_cell.length_a   1.000
_cell.length_b   1.000
_cell.length_c   1.000
_cell.angle_alpha   90.00
_cell.angle_beta   90.00
_cell.angle_gamma   90.00
#
_symmetry.space_group_name_H-M   'P 1'
#
loop_
_entity.id
_entity.type
_entity.pdbx_description
1 polymer ?
#
loop_
_entity_poly.entity_id
_entity_poly.type
_entity_poly.pdbx_seq_one_letter_code
_entity_poly.pdbx_strand_id
1 'polypeptide(L)'
;MATINQLVRKPRRPKQYKSNVPALEASPQKRGVCTRVYTTTPKKPNSALRKVARVRLTNGYEVTSYIGGEGHNLQEHSVVLIRGGRVKDLPGVRYHTVRGSLDTAGVTDRRQGRSKLRQIEPKWVKITMRGRRSLLLFLRRIE
;
A
#
# COMPACT_ATOMS: atom_id res chain seq x y z
N MET A 1 46.58 -2.43 -0.99
CA MET A 1 46.10 -1.03 -1.09
C MET A 1 46.34 -0.53 -2.50
N ALA A 2 45.44 0.32 -3.06
CA ALA A 2 45.66 0.92 -4.36
C ALA A 2 46.71 2.03 -4.25
N THR A 3 47.66 2.09 -5.19
CA THR A 3 48.67 3.16 -5.28
C THR A 3 48.07 4.45 -5.84
N ILE A 4 48.70 5.58 -5.57
CA ILE A 4 48.24 6.89 -6.08
C ILE A 4 48.11 6.89 -7.60
N ASN A 5 49.10 6.32 -8.31
CA ASN A 5 49.05 6.23 -9.77
C ASN A 5 47.92 5.37 -10.30
N GLN A 6 47.51 4.31 -9.58
CA GLN A 6 46.36 3.50 -9.95
C GLN A 6 45.05 4.30 -9.77
N LEU A 7 44.95 5.12 -8.72
CA LEU A 7 43.77 5.96 -8.47
C LEU A 7 43.66 7.12 -9.45
N VAL A 8 44.78 7.70 -9.90
CA VAL A 8 44.79 8.72 -10.95
C VAL A 8 44.32 8.15 -12.28
N ARG A 9 44.79 6.94 -12.66
CA ARG A 9 44.37 6.29 -13.91
C ARG A 9 42.91 5.78 -13.86
N LYS A 10 42.49 5.24 -12.72
CA LYS A 10 41.14 4.68 -12.51
C LYS A 10 40.55 5.25 -11.22
N PRO A 11 39.93 6.45 -11.28
CA PRO A 11 39.29 7.04 -10.10
C PRO A 11 38.19 6.13 -9.57
N ARG A 12 37.98 6.12 -8.26
CA ARG A 12 36.94 5.35 -7.61
C ARG A 12 35.55 5.86 -8.07
N ARG A 13 34.75 4.96 -8.56
CA ARG A 13 33.34 5.26 -8.90
C ARG A 13 32.43 4.79 -7.78
N PRO A 14 31.44 5.59 -7.35
CA PRO A 14 30.46 5.15 -6.37
C PRO A 14 29.66 3.96 -6.91
N LYS A 15 29.30 3.02 -6.03
CA LYS A 15 28.45 1.88 -6.40
C LYS A 15 27.09 2.37 -6.85
N GLN A 16 26.64 1.91 -8.01
CA GLN A 16 25.28 2.17 -8.47
C GLN A 16 24.30 1.26 -7.71
N TYR A 17 23.32 1.87 -7.04
CA TYR A 17 22.27 1.14 -6.34
C TYR A 17 21.16 0.77 -7.32
N LYS A 18 20.83 -0.52 -7.38
CA LYS A 18 19.65 -1.01 -8.12
C LYS A 18 18.39 -0.72 -7.31
N SER A 19 17.34 -0.25 -7.98
CA SER A 19 16.04 -0.04 -7.34
C SER A 19 15.48 -1.35 -6.78
N ASN A 20 14.93 -1.31 -5.57
CA ASN A 20 14.23 -2.44 -4.96
C ASN A 20 12.84 -2.66 -5.54
N VAL A 21 12.29 -1.67 -6.24
CA VAL A 21 10.94 -1.66 -6.82
C VAL A 21 10.97 -1.28 -8.30
N PRO A 22 11.60 -2.10 -9.16
CA PRO A 22 11.81 -1.76 -10.57
C PRO A 22 10.51 -1.53 -11.34
N ALA A 23 9.42 -2.22 -10.99
CA ALA A 23 8.15 -2.10 -11.68
C ALA A 23 7.45 -0.74 -11.50
N LEU A 24 7.86 0.08 -10.55
CA LEU A 24 7.31 1.44 -10.36
C LEU A 24 8.00 2.48 -11.26
N GLU A 25 9.18 2.20 -11.83
CA GLU A 25 9.90 3.13 -12.72
C GLU A 25 10.01 4.55 -12.13
N ALA A 26 10.52 4.64 -10.90
CA ALA A 26 10.67 5.88 -10.12
C ALA A 26 9.34 6.62 -9.79
N SER A 27 8.19 6.06 -10.10
CA SER A 27 6.89 6.62 -9.70
C SER A 27 6.55 6.22 -8.25
N PRO A 28 5.87 7.07 -7.46
CA PRO A 28 5.50 6.73 -6.08
C PRO A 28 4.45 5.61 -6.02
N GLN A 29 3.52 5.56 -6.97
CA GLN A 29 2.52 4.50 -7.13
C GLN A 29 2.25 4.26 -8.62
N LYS A 30 1.71 3.08 -8.94
CA LYS A 30 1.19 2.76 -10.27
C LYS A 30 -0.14 2.02 -10.16
N ARG A 31 -1.02 2.30 -11.12
CA ARG A 31 -2.30 1.61 -11.28
C ARG A 31 -2.08 0.26 -11.97
N GLY A 32 -2.89 -0.71 -11.60
CA GLY A 32 -2.91 -2.00 -12.25
C GLY A 32 -4.25 -2.70 -12.09
N VAL A 33 -4.39 -3.84 -12.73
CA VAL A 33 -5.57 -4.72 -12.67
C VAL A 33 -5.18 -6.04 -12.02
N CYS A 34 -5.98 -6.52 -11.07
CA CYS A 34 -5.77 -7.82 -10.44
C CYS A 34 -6.03 -8.93 -11.44
N THR A 35 -5.04 -9.79 -11.68
CA THR A 35 -5.18 -11.01 -12.48
C THR A 35 -5.59 -12.20 -11.62
N ARG A 36 -5.15 -12.24 -10.36
CA ARG A 36 -5.49 -13.30 -9.40
C ARG A 36 -5.36 -12.80 -7.98
N VAL A 37 -6.28 -13.22 -7.12
CA VAL A 37 -6.23 -12.96 -5.68
C VAL A 37 -6.18 -14.29 -4.94
N TYR A 38 -5.20 -14.46 -4.05
CA TYR A 38 -4.97 -15.72 -3.34
C TYR A 38 -4.27 -15.50 -2.00
N THR A 39 -4.10 -16.59 -1.25
CA THR A 39 -3.37 -16.57 0.03
C THR A 39 -2.06 -17.32 -0.09
N THR A 40 -1.04 -16.85 0.61
CA THR A 40 0.26 -17.52 0.70
C THR A 40 0.68 -17.68 2.15
N THR A 41 1.42 -18.75 2.42
CA THR A 41 2.05 -18.96 3.73
C THR A 41 3.36 -18.18 3.82
N PRO A 42 3.68 -17.57 4.96
CA PRO A 42 4.96 -16.93 5.17
C PRO A 42 6.09 -17.94 5.32
N LYS A 43 7.31 -17.45 5.24
CA LYS A 43 8.48 -18.27 5.54
C LYS A 43 8.58 -18.56 7.04
N LYS A 44 9.21 -19.68 7.41
CA LYS A 44 9.54 -20.01 8.81
C LYS A 44 10.32 -18.86 9.48
N PRO A 45 10.12 -18.54 10.76
CA PRO A 45 9.30 -19.29 11.75
C PRO A 45 7.82 -18.91 11.79
N ASN A 46 7.33 -18.00 10.94
CA ASN A 46 5.96 -17.51 11.00
C ASN A 46 4.98 -18.45 10.29
N SER A 47 3.73 -18.49 10.79
CA SER A 47 2.62 -19.23 10.20
C SER A 47 1.39 -18.33 10.11
N ALA A 48 0.81 -18.19 8.94
CA ALA A 48 -0.43 -17.44 8.68
C ALA A 48 -0.89 -17.66 7.23
N LEU A 49 -2.08 -17.21 6.90
CA LEU A 49 -2.56 -17.09 5.52
C LEU A 49 -2.54 -15.61 5.10
N ARG A 50 -1.44 -15.22 4.45
CA ARG A 50 -1.24 -13.84 3.98
C ARG A 50 -1.97 -13.63 2.64
N LYS A 51 -2.77 -12.57 2.55
CA LYS A 51 -3.53 -12.23 1.36
C LYS A 51 -2.65 -11.47 0.39
N VAL A 52 -2.58 -11.95 -0.84
CA VAL A 52 -1.79 -11.36 -1.92
C VAL A 52 -2.60 -11.30 -3.21
N ALA A 53 -2.32 -10.31 -4.02
CA ALA A 53 -2.88 -10.17 -5.35
C ALA A 53 -1.75 -10.16 -6.39
N ARG A 54 -1.96 -10.85 -7.48
CA ARG A 54 -1.14 -10.71 -8.68
C ARG A 54 -1.75 -9.60 -9.52
N VAL A 55 -0.96 -8.60 -9.85
CA VAL A 55 -1.45 -7.35 -10.48
C VAL A 55 -0.63 -7.08 -11.72
N ARG A 56 -1.32 -6.88 -12.84
CA ARG A 56 -0.74 -6.38 -14.08
C ARG A 56 -0.82 -4.85 -14.08
N LEU A 57 0.34 -4.22 -14.12
CA LEU A 57 0.46 -2.76 -14.13
C LEU A 57 0.21 -2.17 -15.52
N THR A 58 -0.04 -0.87 -15.56
CA THR A 58 -0.21 -0.10 -16.81
C THR A 58 1.03 -0.11 -17.70
N ASN A 59 2.22 -0.33 -17.14
CA ASN A 59 3.48 -0.48 -17.89
C ASN A 59 3.77 -1.92 -18.35
N GLY A 60 2.81 -2.85 -18.22
CA GLY A 60 2.94 -4.25 -18.65
C GLY A 60 3.61 -5.19 -17.65
N TYR A 61 4.25 -4.67 -16.59
CA TYR A 61 4.83 -5.53 -15.55
C TYR A 61 3.75 -6.25 -14.75
N GLU A 62 3.98 -7.52 -14.47
CA GLU A 62 3.15 -8.31 -13.58
C GLU A 62 3.86 -8.52 -12.25
N VAL A 63 3.23 -8.10 -11.16
CA VAL A 63 3.83 -8.09 -9.82
C VAL A 63 2.91 -8.71 -8.79
N THR A 64 3.49 -9.32 -7.76
CA THR A 64 2.76 -9.77 -6.59
C THR A 64 2.73 -8.68 -5.54
N SER A 65 1.55 -8.27 -5.13
CA SER A 65 1.30 -7.21 -4.16
C SER A 65 0.62 -7.76 -2.91
N TYR A 66 1.04 -7.30 -1.75
CA TYR A 66 0.44 -7.68 -0.47
C TYR A 66 -0.79 -6.81 -0.17
N ILE A 67 -1.86 -7.45 0.25
CA ILE A 67 -3.09 -6.79 0.70
C ILE A 67 -3.04 -6.68 2.21
N GLY A 68 -2.80 -5.46 2.73
CA GLY A 68 -2.76 -5.18 4.16
C GLY A 68 -4.13 -4.96 4.76
N GLY A 69 -4.23 -5.12 6.08
CA GLY A 69 -5.46 -4.93 6.86
C GLY A 69 -6.28 -6.20 7.06
N GLU A 70 -7.38 -6.06 7.78
CA GLU A 70 -8.32 -7.15 8.05
C GLU A 70 -9.43 -7.13 7.01
N GLY A 71 -9.63 -8.24 6.32
CA GLY A 71 -10.58 -8.36 5.23
C GLY A 71 -10.26 -7.48 4.01
N HIS A 72 -10.79 -7.85 2.87
CA HIS A 72 -10.69 -7.07 1.63
C HIS A 72 -11.84 -7.45 0.69
N ASN A 73 -12.11 -6.56 -0.29
CA ASN A 73 -13.13 -6.76 -1.31
C ASN A 73 -12.54 -7.00 -2.72
N LEU A 74 -11.23 -7.23 -2.81
CA LEU A 74 -10.56 -7.42 -4.08
C LEU A 74 -10.90 -8.76 -4.70
N GLN A 75 -11.19 -8.71 -6.01
CA GLN A 75 -11.47 -9.85 -6.87
C GLN A 75 -10.61 -9.78 -8.12
N GLU A 76 -10.71 -10.77 -8.99
CA GLU A 76 -10.13 -10.69 -10.33
C GLU A 76 -10.73 -9.50 -11.09
N HIS A 77 -9.94 -8.86 -11.92
CA HIS A 77 -10.26 -7.66 -12.69
C HIS A 77 -10.49 -6.37 -11.88
N SER A 78 -10.34 -6.39 -10.54
CA SER A 78 -10.38 -5.17 -9.74
C SER A 78 -9.21 -4.26 -10.10
N VAL A 79 -9.49 -2.97 -10.28
CA VAL A 79 -8.47 -1.95 -10.51
C VAL A 79 -7.89 -1.51 -9.18
N VAL A 80 -6.58 -1.57 -9.04
CA VAL A 80 -5.88 -1.28 -7.79
C VAL A 80 -4.73 -0.31 -8.00
N LEU A 81 -4.42 0.43 -6.94
CA LEU A 81 -3.22 1.25 -6.87
C LEU A 81 -2.19 0.52 -6.03
N ILE A 82 -0.98 0.37 -6.54
CA ILE A 82 0.13 -0.26 -5.81
C ILE A 82 1.24 0.74 -5.51
N ARG A 83 1.86 0.54 -4.36
CA ARG A 83 3.05 1.27 -3.89
C ARG A 83 4.19 0.32 -3.61
N GLY A 84 5.40 0.84 -3.52
CA GLY A 84 6.55 0.09 -3.05
C GLY A 84 6.46 -0.23 -1.55
N GLY A 85 7.20 -1.24 -1.17
CA GLY A 85 7.35 -1.71 0.20
C GLY A 85 7.49 -3.22 0.23
N ARG A 86 8.63 -3.72 0.71
CA ARG A 86 8.87 -5.15 0.83
C ARG A 86 8.14 -5.72 2.03
N VAL A 87 7.57 -6.91 1.87
CA VAL A 87 7.05 -7.73 2.98
C VAL A 87 8.16 -8.70 3.40
N LYS A 88 8.67 -8.56 4.62
CA LYS A 88 9.78 -9.37 5.12
C LYS A 88 9.42 -10.86 5.23
N ASP A 89 8.16 -11.16 5.55
CA ASP A 89 7.65 -12.53 5.72
C ASP A 89 7.44 -13.29 4.42
N LEU A 90 7.19 -12.59 3.31
CA LEU A 90 6.83 -13.19 2.04
C LEU A 90 7.98 -13.08 1.04
N PRO A 91 8.53 -14.19 0.56
CA PRO A 91 9.58 -14.13 -0.47
C PRO A 91 9.02 -13.56 -1.77
N GLY A 92 9.78 -12.64 -2.40
CA GLY A 92 9.44 -12.06 -3.69
C GLY A 92 8.36 -10.97 -3.69
N VAL A 93 7.70 -10.68 -2.56
CA VAL A 93 6.69 -9.64 -2.46
C VAL A 93 7.32 -8.31 -2.08
N ARG A 94 7.38 -7.37 -3.04
CA ARG A 94 8.03 -6.05 -2.90
C ARG A 94 7.05 -4.89 -2.96
N TYR A 95 5.76 -5.15 -3.11
CA TYR A 95 4.72 -4.15 -3.36
C TYR A 95 3.55 -4.35 -2.41
N HIS A 96 2.85 -3.26 -2.13
CA HIS A 96 1.62 -3.26 -1.34
C HIS A 96 0.50 -2.62 -2.14
N THR A 97 -0.72 -3.13 -2.01
CA THR A 97 -1.93 -2.44 -2.46
C THR A 97 -2.27 -1.28 -1.51
N VAL A 98 -2.65 -0.15 -2.09
CA VAL A 98 -3.12 1.03 -1.32
C VAL A 98 -4.59 0.85 -1.01
N ARG A 99 -4.94 0.74 0.27
CA ARG A 99 -6.31 0.58 0.73
C ARG A 99 -7.08 1.91 0.62
N GLY A 100 -8.37 1.81 0.31
CA GLY A 100 -9.25 2.98 0.18
C GLY A 100 -9.03 3.83 -1.08
N SER A 101 -8.42 3.27 -2.10
CA SER A 101 -8.23 3.89 -3.41
C SER A 101 -8.74 2.98 -4.52
N LEU A 102 -9.29 3.57 -5.59
CA LEU A 102 -9.90 2.85 -6.70
C LEU A 102 -10.91 1.79 -6.17
N ASP A 103 -10.81 0.54 -6.63
CA ASP A 103 -11.75 -0.53 -6.23
C ASP A 103 -11.42 -1.16 -4.86
N THR A 104 -10.33 -0.74 -4.21
CA THR A 104 -9.91 -1.30 -2.91
C THR A 104 -10.62 -0.57 -1.76
N ALA A 105 -11.48 -1.26 -1.02
CA ALA A 105 -12.09 -0.71 0.19
C ALA A 105 -11.06 -0.40 1.28
N GLY A 106 -11.34 0.62 2.08
CA GLY A 106 -10.59 0.88 3.31
C GLY A 106 -10.83 -0.18 4.37
N VAL A 107 -10.07 -0.16 5.46
CA VAL A 107 -10.28 -1.05 6.60
C VAL A 107 -11.32 -0.43 7.52
N THR A 108 -12.36 -1.18 7.86
CA THR A 108 -13.42 -0.75 8.79
C THR A 108 -12.91 -0.72 10.22
N ASP A 109 -13.47 0.16 11.05
CA ASP A 109 -13.27 0.28 12.50
C ASP A 109 -11.82 0.43 12.97
N ARG A 110 -10.92 0.75 12.06
CA ARG A 110 -9.52 0.93 12.40
C ARG A 110 -9.24 2.29 13.01
N ARG A 111 -8.61 2.30 14.19
CA ARG A 111 -8.28 3.54 14.93
C ARG A 111 -6.84 4.02 14.72
N GLN A 112 -5.90 3.11 14.43
CA GLN A 112 -4.48 3.40 14.24
C GLN A 112 -4.01 3.13 12.81
N GLY A 113 -2.98 3.85 12.34
CA GLY A 113 -2.41 3.67 10.99
C GLY A 113 -3.38 4.05 9.86
N ARG A 114 -4.27 4.99 10.08
CA ARG A 114 -5.34 5.40 9.15
C ARG A 114 -4.81 5.91 7.81
N SER A 115 -3.69 6.60 7.79
CA SER A 115 -3.07 7.12 6.57
C SER A 115 -2.72 6.04 5.55
N LYS A 116 -2.34 4.84 6.03
CA LYS A 116 -1.97 3.70 5.18
C LYS A 116 -3.15 2.81 4.80
N LEU A 117 -4.16 2.73 5.64
CA LEU A 117 -5.25 1.77 5.53
C LEU A 117 -6.62 2.42 5.28
N ARG A 118 -6.65 3.74 5.18
CA ARG A 118 -7.81 4.61 4.93
C ARG A 118 -9.12 4.02 5.45
N GLN A 119 -9.46 4.39 6.69
CA GLN A 119 -10.73 4.03 7.30
C GLN A 119 -11.88 4.76 6.57
N ILE A 120 -12.92 4.02 6.24
CA ILE A 120 -14.19 4.60 5.81
C ILE A 120 -14.99 4.93 7.07
N GLU A 121 -15.21 6.22 7.33
CA GLU A 121 -16.14 6.61 8.40
C GLU A 121 -17.57 6.18 8.00
N PRO A 122 -18.28 5.45 8.87
CA PRO A 122 -19.66 5.09 8.57
C PRO A 122 -20.51 6.36 8.42
N LYS A 123 -21.37 6.39 7.42
CA LYS A 123 -22.21 7.56 7.07
C LYS A 123 -23.04 8.12 8.25
N TRP A 124 -23.45 7.25 9.18
CA TRP A 124 -24.23 7.63 10.35
C TRP A 124 -23.45 8.50 11.35
N VAL A 125 -22.12 8.35 11.48
CA VAL A 125 -21.29 9.21 12.34
C VAL A 125 -21.30 10.64 11.84
N LYS A 126 -21.30 10.86 10.52
CA LYS A 126 -21.41 12.22 9.95
C LYS A 126 -22.77 12.87 10.21
N ILE A 127 -23.84 12.08 10.19
CA ILE A 127 -25.21 12.57 10.48
C ILE A 127 -25.31 12.99 11.94
N THR A 128 -24.78 12.20 12.88
CA THR A 128 -24.80 12.49 14.31
C THR A 128 -24.00 13.77 14.66
N MET A 129 -22.83 13.95 14.03
CA MET A 129 -22.05 15.19 14.23
C MET A 129 -22.74 16.43 13.62
N ARG A 130 -23.43 16.30 12.50
CA ARG A 130 -24.19 17.38 11.88
C ARG A 130 -25.39 17.79 12.75
N GLY A 131 -26.06 16.81 13.37
CA GLY A 131 -27.16 17.05 14.32
C GLY A 131 -26.71 17.76 15.60
N ARG A 132 -25.56 17.39 16.16
CA ARG A 132 -25.04 18.06 17.39
C ARG A 132 -24.69 19.54 17.16
N ARG A 133 -24.16 19.90 15.99
CA ARG A 133 -23.86 21.30 15.67
C ARG A 133 -25.13 22.15 15.52
N SER A 134 -26.22 21.58 14.99
CA SER A 134 -27.49 22.28 14.88
C SER A 134 -28.17 22.44 16.24
N LEU A 135 -28.05 21.46 17.14
CA LEU A 135 -28.58 21.53 18.50
C LEU A 135 -27.89 22.60 19.36
N LEU A 136 -26.56 22.72 19.25
CA LEU A 136 -25.79 23.75 19.94
C LEU A 136 -26.10 25.18 19.45
N LEU A 137 -26.40 25.34 18.16
CA LEU A 137 -26.84 26.62 17.61
C LEU A 137 -28.28 26.97 18.04
N PHE A 138 -29.13 26.00 18.26
CA PHE A 138 -30.50 26.21 18.73
C PHE A 138 -30.53 26.62 20.22
N LEU A 139 -29.67 26.03 21.07
CA LEU A 139 -29.57 26.38 22.48
C LEU A 139 -28.94 27.78 22.70
N ARG A 140 -28.09 28.25 21.79
CA ARG A 140 -27.54 29.62 21.85
C ARG A 140 -28.53 30.73 21.43
N ARG A 141 -29.68 30.37 20.90
CA ARG A 141 -30.70 31.35 20.46
C ARG A 141 -31.83 31.52 21.46
N ILE A 142 -31.77 30.85 22.63
CA ILE A 142 -32.78 30.90 23.70
C ILE A 142 -32.24 31.65 24.93
N GLU A 143 -30.93 32.03 24.93
CA GLU A 143 -30.36 33.01 25.85
C GLU A 143 -30.20 34.39 25.15
#